data_60fafd04490d857be63698087a3bedcb
#
_entry.id   60fafd04490d857be63698087a3bedcb
#
_cell.length_a   1.000
_cell.length_b   1.000
_cell.length_c   1.000
_cell.angle_alpha   90.00
_cell.angle_beta   90.00
_cell.angle_gamma   90.00
#
_symmetry.space_group_name_H-M   'P 1'
#
loop_
_entity.id
_entity.type
_entity.pdbx_description
1 polymer ?
#
loop_
_entity_poly.entity_id
_entity_poly.type
_entity_poly.pdbx_seq_one_letter_code
_entity_poly.pdbx_strand_id
1 'polypeptide(L)'
;MTTKMNNIKLGYDDVSIVPAVISTIKSRKECNTCDEFGRLPIFVSPMDTVISEDNYDDFARNSLNIVVPRTVNLVKRIQMLFQINNFVAFSLAEAKDLFVDDNLEKYVFYDTIKNGWGCKICIDLANGHMKDLLDTVKSIKMKHPEIIIMTGNIANPKTYVEYEKARVDYVRIGIGGGAGCLTASNTGTYMPYFSLLKEIHEERKKIDGKCKVIADGGIKGYRDIQKALIYADYVMIGSLFNKAFESAGKTTYGKFYWNLRGYKIFRPLKTLLNYGKELDRSKFDELKERWKKGEFVVWKQYRGMSTKAAQTAIAEANGLTDIKLKTSEGLVKYQKVEYTIDGWVENEVDYLKSAMSYTNSRTLEEYKDSEWVQVMSISHNK
;
A
#
# COMPACT_ATOMS: atom_id res chain seq x y z
N MET A 1 7.07 32.32 30.41
CA MET A 1 6.84 32.33 28.94
C MET A 1 6.83 30.89 28.46
N THR A 2 5.70 30.20 28.52
CA THR A 2 5.52 28.89 27.94
C THR A 2 5.15 29.11 26.48
N THR A 3 6.16 29.10 25.63
CA THR A 3 6.03 29.25 24.18
C THR A 3 5.18 28.10 23.64
N LYS A 4 4.13 28.44 22.92
CA LYS A 4 3.29 27.52 22.14
C LYS A 4 4.12 26.67 21.15
N MET A 5 4.80 25.61 21.63
CA MET A 5 5.42 24.61 20.77
C MET A 5 4.40 23.61 20.19
N ASN A 6 3.09 23.82 20.42
CA ASN A 6 2.03 22.85 20.17
C ASN A 6 1.54 22.76 18.72
N ASN A 7 2.25 23.32 17.72
CA ASN A 7 1.75 23.32 16.34
C ASN A 7 2.71 22.71 15.30
N ILE A 8 3.84 22.14 15.72
CA ILE A 8 4.76 21.49 14.79
C ILE A 8 4.18 20.12 14.44
N LYS A 9 3.96 19.88 13.15
CA LYS A 9 3.52 18.59 12.62
C LYS A 9 4.72 17.79 12.18
N LEU A 10 4.77 16.50 12.55
CA LEU A 10 5.92 15.62 12.42
C LEU A 10 5.67 14.55 11.35
N GLY A 11 6.66 14.32 10.50
CA GLY A 11 6.76 13.15 9.61
C GLY A 11 7.46 11.99 10.31
N TYR A 12 7.65 10.88 9.58
CA TYR A 12 8.38 9.72 10.13
C TYR A 12 9.87 10.02 10.40
N ASP A 13 10.49 10.92 9.64
CA ASP A 13 11.89 11.30 9.84
C ASP A 13 12.12 12.15 11.11
N ASP A 14 11.05 12.74 11.66
CA ASP A 14 11.11 13.67 12.78
C ASP A 14 10.92 13.00 14.15
N VAL A 15 10.75 11.67 14.19
CA VAL A 15 10.46 10.93 15.41
C VAL A 15 11.34 9.69 15.55
N SER A 16 11.54 9.25 16.78
CA SER A 16 12.18 7.97 17.11
C SER A 16 11.40 7.26 18.21
N ILE A 17 11.31 5.94 18.11
CA ILE A 17 10.68 5.08 19.12
C ILE A 17 11.61 4.99 20.31
N VAL A 18 11.08 5.11 21.53
CA VAL A 18 11.82 5.00 22.76
C VAL A 18 11.70 3.55 23.30
N PRO A 19 12.81 2.90 23.61
CA PRO A 19 12.76 1.60 24.27
C PRO A 19 12.04 1.70 25.62
N ALA A 20 11.34 0.63 26.01
CA ALA A 20 10.80 0.51 27.36
C ALA A 20 11.91 0.58 28.40
N VAL A 21 11.60 1.09 29.61
CA VAL A 21 12.55 1.16 30.70
C VAL A 21 13.10 -0.23 31.02
N ILE A 22 12.25 -1.25 31.00
CA ILE A 22 12.63 -2.67 31.21
C ILE A 22 11.78 -3.49 30.23
N SER A 23 12.43 -4.38 29.46
CA SER A 23 11.73 -5.40 28.68
C SER A 23 11.82 -6.76 29.35
N THR A 24 10.70 -7.45 29.50
CA THR A 24 10.61 -8.82 30.02
C THR A 24 10.69 -9.86 28.89
N ILE A 25 10.80 -9.44 27.64
CA ILE A 25 10.89 -10.30 26.47
C ILE A 25 12.31 -10.87 26.38
N LYS A 26 12.43 -12.18 26.55
CA LYS A 26 13.72 -12.90 26.53
C LYS A 26 14.16 -13.26 25.11
N SER A 27 13.21 -13.43 24.20
CA SER A 27 13.46 -13.80 22.81
C SER A 27 12.46 -13.12 21.88
N ARG A 28 12.93 -12.65 20.72
CA ARG A 28 12.06 -12.11 19.63
C ARG A 28 11.00 -13.12 19.18
N LYS A 29 11.16 -14.42 19.46
CA LYS A 29 10.15 -15.46 19.18
C LYS A 29 8.87 -15.28 19.99
N GLU A 30 8.90 -14.53 21.08
CA GLU A 30 7.73 -14.20 21.90
C GLU A 30 6.86 -13.11 21.26
N CYS A 31 7.37 -12.40 20.23
CA CYS A 31 6.65 -11.33 19.56
C CYS A 31 5.86 -11.89 18.37
N ASN A 32 4.54 -11.65 18.36
CA ASN A 32 3.67 -11.97 17.25
C ASN A 32 3.47 -10.71 16.36
N THR A 33 3.98 -10.76 15.14
CA THR A 33 3.91 -9.67 14.17
C THR A 33 2.71 -9.76 13.22
N CYS A 34 1.81 -10.72 13.43
CA CYS A 34 0.66 -10.94 12.56
C CYS A 34 -0.62 -10.34 13.15
N ASP A 35 -1.53 -9.97 12.25
CA ASP A 35 -2.90 -9.58 12.58
C ASP A 35 -3.75 -10.80 12.99
N GLU A 36 -5.05 -10.56 13.24
CA GLU A 36 -6.03 -11.60 13.59
C GLU A 36 -6.23 -12.67 12.50
N PHE A 37 -5.76 -12.43 11.27
CA PHE A 37 -5.86 -13.38 10.15
C PHE A 37 -4.55 -14.13 9.88
N GLY A 38 -3.54 -13.96 10.73
CA GLY A 38 -2.22 -14.56 10.56
C GLY A 38 -1.36 -13.91 9.46
N ARG A 39 -1.68 -12.66 9.07
CA ARG A 39 -0.96 -11.90 8.06
C ARG A 39 -0.17 -10.75 8.68
N LEU A 40 0.88 -10.33 8.01
CA LEU A 40 1.57 -9.11 8.40
C LEU A 40 0.65 -7.89 8.27
N PRO A 41 0.80 -6.86 9.11
CA PRO A 41 -0.02 -5.66 9.06
C PRO A 41 0.37 -4.76 7.87
N ILE A 42 0.54 -5.36 6.71
CA ILE A 42 1.06 -4.70 5.49
C ILE A 42 0.14 -4.99 4.31
N PHE A 43 -0.33 -3.94 3.67
CA PHE A 43 -1.03 -3.98 2.40
C PHE A 43 -0.09 -3.67 1.23
N VAL A 44 -0.25 -4.42 0.14
CA VAL A 44 0.34 -4.10 -1.15
C VAL A 44 -0.54 -3.07 -1.84
N SER A 45 0.05 -1.91 -2.17
CA SER A 45 -0.68 -0.81 -2.81
C SER A 45 -1.20 -1.21 -4.20
N PRO A 46 -2.45 -0.85 -4.56
CA PRO A 46 -3.07 -1.19 -5.84
C PRO A 46 -2.47 -0.39 -7.01
N MET A 47 -1.21 -0.62 -7.27
CA MET A 47 -0.43 0.03 -8.32
C MET A 47 -0.01 -0.99 -9.37
N ASP A 48 -0.31 -0.74 -10.63
CA ASP A 48 -0.01 -1.63 -11.76
C ASP A 48 1.48 -1.89 -12.00
N THR A 49 2.34 -1.06 -11.43
CA THR A 49 3.79 -1.28 -11.43
C THR A 49 4.28 -2.08 -10.22
N VAL A 50 3.38 -2.50 -9.36
CA VAL A 50 3.68 -3.29 -8.16
C VAL A 50 2.97 -4.64 -8.23
N ILE A 51 1.66 -4.62 -8.43
CA ILE A 51 0.80 -5.82 -8.38
C ILE A 51 -0.11 -5.89 -9.60
N SER A 52 -0.35 -7.10 -10.10
CA SER A 52 -1.22 -7.45 -11.21
C SER A 52 -1.92 -8.78 -10.95
N GLU A 53 -2.73 -9.23 -11.91
CA GLU A 53 -3.36 -10.55 -11.88
C GLU A 53 -2.35 -11.71 -11.97
N ASP A 54 -1.13 -11.45 -12.47
CA ASP A 54 -0.12 -12.48 -12.72
C ASP A 54 0.81 -12.71 -11.52
N ASN A 55 0.97 -11.71 -10.63
CA ASN A 55 1.93 -11.77 -9.52
C ASN A 55 1.32 -11.61 -8.12
N TYR A 56 -0.01 -11.47 -8.00
CA TYR A 56 -0.64 -11.27 -6.68
C TYR A 56 -0.37 -12.42 -5.71
N ASP A 57 -0.24 -13.64 -6.23
CA ASP A 57 0.08 -14.84 -5.44
C ASP A 57 1.46 -14.77 -4.80
N ASP A 58 2.43 -14.10 -5.43
CA ASP A 58 3.77 -13.94 -4.86
C ASP A 58 3.74 -13.11 -3.58
N PHE A 59 2.86 -12.10 -3.53
CA PHE A 59 2.64 -11.30 -2.33
C PHE A 59 1.81 -12.06 -1.29
N ALA A 60 0.71 -12.70 -1.71
CA ALA A 60 -0.20 -13.43 -0.81
C ALA A 60 0.50 -14.56 -0.05
N ARG A 61 1.34 -15.34 -0.73
CA ARG A 61 2.13 -16.42 -0.12
C ARG A 61 3.12 -15.94 0.93
N ASN A 62 3.50 -14.68 0.88
CA ASN A 62 4.36 -14.02 1.87
C ASN A 62 3.58 -13.34 3.00
N SER A 63 2.35 -13.79 3.27
CA SER A 63 1.48 -13.26 4.35
C SER A 63 1.19 -11.77 4.23
N LEU A 64 1.26 -11.20 3.03
CA LEU A 64 0.89 -9.81 2.78
C LEU A 64 -0.59 -9.68 2.40
N ASN A 65 -1.22 -8.60 2.82
CA ASN A 65 -2.57 -8.25 2.40
C ASN A 65 -2.50 -7.57 1.02
N ILE A 66 -3.45 -7.87 0.13
CA ILE A 66 -3.42 -7.40 -1.26
C ILE A 66 -4.62 -6.50 -1.55
N VAL A 67 -4.39 -5.53 -2.43
CA VAL A 67 -5.46 -4.81 -3.12
C VAL A 67 -5.24 -4.94 -4.62
N VAL A 68 -6.12 -5.65 -5.33
CA VAL A 68 -6.05 -5.81 -6.79
C VAL A 68 -6.32 -4.47 -7.47
N PRO A 69 -5.46 -3.99 -8.39
CA PRO A 69 -5.56 -2.65 -8.95
C PRO A 69 -6.64 -2.54 -10.04
N ARG A 70 -7.11 -1.32 -10.28
CA ARG A 70 -8.10 -0.99 -11.32
C ARG A 70 -7.60 -1.15 -12.77
N THR A 71 -6.32 -1.40 -12.97
CA THR A 71 -5.74 -1.75 -14.27
C THR A 71 -5.97 -3.20 -14.67
N VAL A 72 -6.47 -4.04 -13.78
CA VAL A 72 -7.05 -5.34 -14.12
C VAL A 72 -8.46 -5.09 -14.68
N ASN A 73 -8.83 -5.81 -15.75
CA ASN A 73 -10.14 -5.68 -16.38
C ASN A 73 -11.30 -5.86 -15.38
N LEU A 74 -12.39 -5.11 -15.53
CA LEU A 74 -13.51 -5.10 -14.60
C LEU A 74 -14.13 -6.50 -14.39
N VAL A 75 -14.36 -7.24 -15.47
CA VAL A 75 -14.93 -8.60 -15.38
C VAL A 75 -14.01 -9.52 -14.56
N LYS A 76 -12.71 -9.45 -14.80
CA LYS A 76 -11.70 -10.21 -14.06
C LYS A 76 -11.66 -9.79 -12.58
N ARG A 77 -11.72 -8.49 -12.29
CA ARG A 77 -11.79 -7.98 -10.90
C ARG A 77 -13.02 -8.50 -10.17
N ILE A 78 -14.18 -8.54 -10.83
CA ILE A 78 -15.41 -9.10 -10.24
C ILE A 78 -15.24 -10.61 -9.99
N GLN A 79 -14.65 -11.37 -10.91
CA GLN A 79 -14.33 -12.78 -10.66
C GLN A 79 -13.40 -12.96 -9.45
N MET A 80 -12.32 -12.17 -9.39
CA MET A 80 -11.35 -12.21 -8.28
C MET A 80 -12.01 -11.85 -6.94
N LEU A 81 -12.98 -10.93 -6.91
CA LEU A 81 -13.70 -10.54 -5.69
C LEU A 81 -14.32 -11.74 -4.94
N PHE A 82 -14.72 -12.77 -5.67
CA PHE A 82 -15.32 -13.99 -5.11
C PHE A 82 -14.33 -15.15 -4.96
N GLN A 83 -13.16 -15.05 -5.55
CA GLN A 83 -12.15 -16.13 -5.56
C GLN A 83 -11.04 -15.92 -4.52
N ILE A 84 -10.72 -14.66 -4.20
CA ILE A 84 -9.62 -14.35 -3.31
C ILE A 84 -10.12 -13.67 -2.02
N ASN A 85 -9.56 -14.04 -0.89
CA ASN A 85 -9.83 -13.38 0.38
C ASN A 85 -8.96 -12.12 0.56
N ASN A 86 -9.05 -11.18 -0.41
CA ASN A 86 -8.30 -9.93 -0.45
C ASN A 86 -9.16 -8.81 -1.04
N PHE A 87 -8.69 -7.58 -0.96
CA PHE A 87 -9.42 -6.44 -1.51
C PHE A 87 -9.29 -6.34 -3.02
N VAL A 88 -10.36 -5.89 -3.68
CA VAL A 88 -10.38 -5.57 -5.11
C VAL A 88 -10.75 -4.09 -5.29
N ALA A 89 -9.97 -3.35 -6.07
CA ALA A 89 -10.16 -1.92 -6.24
C ALA A 89 -11.21 -1.60 -7.33
N PHE A 90 -12.10 -0.67 -7.01
CA PHE A 90 -13.11 -0.10 -7.91
C PHE A 90 -13.03 1.43 -7.88
N SER A 91 -13.38 2.09 -8.96
CA SER A 91 -13.66 3.53 -8.95
C SER A 91 -14.97 3.81 -8.20
N LEU A 92 -15.20 5.06 -7.84
CA LEU A 92 -16.48 5.46 -7.22
C LEU A 92 -17.68 5.18 -8.13
N ALA A 93 -17.53 5.41 -9.45
CA ALA A 93 -18.58 5.12 -10.43
C ALA A 93 -18.87 3.63 -10.55
N GLU A 94 -17.84 2.79 -10.65
CA GLU A 94 -17.99 1.33 -10.66
C GLU A 94 -18.64 0.81 -9.36
N ALA A 95 -18.23 1.36 -8.20
CA ALA A 95 -18.82 0.96 -6.93
C ALA A 95 -20.30 1.32 -6.81
N LYS A 96 -20.73 2.49 -7.35
CA LYS A 96 -22.13 2.85 -7.45
C LYS A 96 -22.91 1.90 -8.36
N ASP A 97 -22.43 1.72 -9.59
CA ASP A 97 -23.07 0.87 -10.58
C ASP A 97 -23.26 -0.57 -10.05
N LEU A 98 -22.20 -1.15 -9.48
CA LEU A 98 -22.22 -2.55 -9.05
C LEU A 98 -23.00 -2.79 -7.75
N PHE A 99 -22.84 -1.93 -6.74
CA PHE A 99 -23.30 -2.21 -5.38
C PHE A 99 -24.43 -1.28 -4.88
N VAL A 100 -24.70 -0.16 -5.57
CA VAL A 100 -25.84 0.71 -5.26
C VAL A 100 -26.96 0.49 -6.26
N ASP A 101 -26.63 0.39 -7.55
CA ASP A 101 -27.59 0.20 -8.65
C ASP A 101 -27.82 -1.30 -8.94
N ASP A 102 -27.20 -2.20 -8.15
CA ASP A 102 -27.35 -3.68 -8.18
C ASP A 102 -26.99 -4.33 -9.52
N ASN A 103 -26.15 -3.69 -10.33
CA ASN A 103 -25.70 -4.21 -11.62
C ASN A 103 -24.68 -5.35 -11.50
N LEU A 104 -24.26 -5.72 -10.29
CA LEU A 104 -23.36 -6.85 -10.05
C LEU A 104 -23.97 -8.17 -10.56
N GLU A 105 -25.29 -8.31 -10.51
CA GLU A 105 -26.03 -9.49 -11.01
C GLU A 105 -25.77 -9.78 -12.51
N LYS A 106 -25.39 -8.77 -13.31
CA LYS A 106 -25.01 -8.95 -14.71
C LYS A 106 -23.73 -9.76 -14.91
N TYR A 107 -22.89 -9.86 -13.88
CA TYR A 107 -21.56 -10.47 -13.93
C TYR A 107 -21.43 -11.77 -13.15
N VAL A 108 -22.35 -12.04 -12.21
CA VAL A 108 -22.26 -13.18 -11.27
C VAL A 108 -23.64 -13.80 -11.05
N PHE A 109 -23.70 -15.13 -10.91
CA PHE A 109 -24.93 -15.76 -10.52
C PHE A 109 -25.31 -15.37 -9.07
N TYR A 110 -26.56 -15.01 -8.84
CA TYR A 110 -27.12 -14.49 -7.60
C TYR A 110 -26.79 -15.34 -6.34
N ASP A 111 -26.70 -16.66 -6.51
CA ASP A 111 -26.38 -17.59 -5.42
C ASP A 111 -24.95 -17.43 -4.89
N THR A 112 -24.02 -16.88 -5.69
CA THR A 112 -22.64 -16.65 -5.28
C THR A 112 -22.54 -15.47 -4.30
N ILE A 113 -23.42 -14.48 -4.44
CA ILE A 113 -23.48 -13.31 -3.55
C ILE A 113 -24.07 -13.69 -2.19
N LYS A 114 -25.11 -14.54 -2.18
CA LYS A 114 -25.80 -15.00 -0.96
C LYS A 114 -25.02 -15.98 -0.10
N ASN A 115 -24.08 -16.72 -0.67
CA ASN A 115 -23.34 -17.78 0.04
C ASN A 115 -22.16 -17.30 0.89
N GLY A 116 -22.09 -16.00 1.24
CA GLY A 116 -21.42 -15.56 2.46
C GLY A 116 -19.90 -15.48 2.44
N TRP A 117 -19.26 -15.37 1.29
CA TRP A 117 -17.86 -14.93 1.27
C TRP A 117 -17.86 -13.41 1.36
N GLY A 118 -17.37 -12.86 2.48
CA GLY A 118 -17.33 -11.42 2.69
C GLY A 118 -16.54 -10.72 1.60
N CYS A 119 -17.25 -10.13 0.63
CA CYS A 119 -16.64 -9.35 -0.43
C CYS A 119 -15.85 -8.20 0.17
N LYS A 120 -14.58 -8.04 -0.25
CA LYS A 120 -13.68 -6.98 0.21
C LYS A 120 -13.42 -6.02 -0.93
N ILE A 121 -14.02 -4.84 -0.90
CA ILE A 121 -13.87 -3.83 -1.94
C ILE A 121 -13.00 -2.66 -1.46
N CYS A 122 -12.16 -2.15 -2.34
CA CYS A 122 -11.45 -0.89 -2.14
C CYS A 122 -12.03 0.16 -3.11
N ILE A 123 -12.75 1.16 -2.61
CA ILE A 123 -13.15 2.30 -3.44
C ILE A 123 -11.93 3.21 -3.53
N ASP A 124 -11.22 3.10 -4.66
CA ASP A 124 -9.91 3.73 -4.88
C ASP A 124 -10.03 5.07 -5.59
N LEU A 125 -9.78 6.14 -4.85
CA LEU A 125 -9.78 7.52 -5.35
C LEU A 125 -8.76 8.39 -4.62
N ALA A 126 -8.32 9.49 -5.27
CA ALA A 126 -7.28 10.35 -4.73
C ALA A 126 -7.78 11.28 -3.60
N ASN A 127 -9.06 11.64 -3.61
CA ASN A 127 -9.67 12.56 -2.63
C ASN A 127 -10.79 11.87 -1.86
N GLY A 128 -10.46 11.33 -0.69
CA GLY A 128 -11.41 10.70 0.22
C GLY A 128 -12.32 11.69 0.98
N HIS A 129 -12.14 12.99 0.82
CA HIS A 129 -12.99 14.00 1.49
C HIS A 129 -14.30 14.32 0.74
N MET A 130 -14.60 13.57 -0.34
CA MET A 130 -15.80 13.80 -1.14
C MET A 130 -17.06 13.33 -0.40
N LYS A 131 -18.07 14.20 -0.33
CA LYS A 131 -19.39 13.83 0.22
C LYS A 131 -20.02 12.66 -0.52
N ASP A 132 -19.90 12.66 -1.85
CA ASP A 132 -20.43 11.62 -2.73
C ASP A 132 -19.86 10.21 -2.43
N LEU A 133 -18.59 10.14 -2.00
CA LEU A 133 -17.98 8.89 -1.53
C LEU A 133 -18.67 8.38 -0.25
N LEU A 134 -18.87 9.25 0.74
CA LEU A 134 -19.51 8.86 2.01
C LEU A 134 -20.97 8.45 1.80
N ASP A 135 -21.69 9.16 0.94
CA ASP A 135 -23.08 8.82 0.61
C ASP A 135 -23.14 7.46 -0.13
N THR A 136 -22.19 7.19 -1.01
CA THR A 136 -22.08 5.89 -1.70
C THR A 136 -21.79 4.76 -0.71
N VAL A 137 -20.83 4.94 0.20
CA VAL A 137 -20.51 3.93 1.22
C VAL A 137 -21.72 3.64 2.09
N LYS A 138 -22.45 4.67 2.56
CA LYS A 138 -23.70 4.51 3.34
C LYS A 138 -24.73 3.70 2.57
N SER A 139 -24.92 4.00 1.28
CA SER A 139 -25.86 3.28 0.42
C SER A 139 -25.48 1.81 0.25
N ILE A 140 -24.20 1.51 0.02
CA ILE A 140 -23.69 0.14 -0.05
C ILE A 140 -23.90 -0.57 1.28
N LYS A 141 -23.53 0.03 2.41
CA LYS A 141 -23.67 -0.58 3.74
C LYS A 141 -25.14 -0.78 4.17
N MET A 142 -26.06 0.01 3.63
CA MET A 142 -27.51 -0.20 3.85
C MET A 142 -28.04 -1.42 3.09
N LYS A 143 -27.59 -1.63 1.85
CA LYS A 143 -28.01 -2.74 1.00
C LYS A 143 -27.25 -4.03 1.29
N HIS A 144 -25.95 -3.91 1.53
CA HIS A 144 -24.98 -5.00 1.66
C HIS A 144 -24.09 -4.78 2.89
N PRO A 145 -24.63 -4.94 4.12
CA PRO A 145 -23.88 -4.69 5.35
C PRO A 145 -22.68 -5.62 5.55
N GLU A 146 -22.67 -6.77 4.87
CA GLU A 146 -21.60 -7.78 4.90
C GLU A 146 -20.37 -7.39 4.07
N ILE A 147 -20.50 -6.49 3.09
CA ILE A 147 -19.37 -6.05 2.27
C ILE A 147 -18.37 -5.27 3.12
N ILE A 148 -17.13 -5.73 3.13
CA ILE A 148 -16.02 -5.03 3.80
C ILE A 148 -15.48 -3.93 2.88
N ILE A 149 -15.54 -2.68 3.32
CA ILE A 149 -15.19 -1.51 2.51
C ILE A 149 -13.89 -0.87 3.02
N MET A 150 -12.89 -0.83 2.14
CA MET A 150 -11.71 0.02 2.27
C MET A 150 -11.89 1.25 1.39
N THR A 151 -11.58 2.45 1.89
CA THR A 151 -11.56 3.66 1.07
C THR A 151 -10.66 4.75 1.66
N GLY A 152 -10.55 5.89 1.03
CA GLY A 152 -9.67 7.02 1.33
C GLY A 152 -9.18 7.60 0.01
N ASN A 153 -8.13 8.43 -0.03
CA ASN A 153 -7.27 8.79 1.09
C ASN A 153 -7.77 10.05 1.79
N ILE A 154 -7.62 10.08 3.10
CA ILE A 154 -7.94 11.27 3.91
C ILE A 154 -6.69 11.83 4.59
N ALA A 155 -6.69 13.15 4.83
CA ALA A 155 -5.60 13.85 5.51
C ALA A 155 -6.12 14.86 6.56
N ASN A 156 -7.35 14.70 7.01
CA ASN A 156 -7.94 15.47 8.10
C ASN A 156 -8.47 14.51 9.17
N PRO A 157 -8.01 14.59 10.42
CA PRO A 157 -8.42 13.68 11.50
C PRO A 157 -9.93 13.63 11.74
N LYS A 158 -10.62 14.76 11.59
CA LYS A 158 -12.08 14.80 11.77
C LYS A 158 -12.85 14.02 10.71
N THR A 159 -12.26 13.83 9.53
CA THR A 159 -12.88 13.01 8.47
C THR A 159 -12.95 11.52 8.87
N TYR A 160 -12.04 11.05 9.73
CA TYR A 160 -12.13 9.72 10.31
C TYR A 160 -13.48 9.48 11.03
N VAL A 161 -13.95 10.46 11.78
CA VAL A 161 -15.26 10.38 12.49
C VAL A 161 -16.43 10.22 11.50
N GLU A 162 -16.38 10.91 10.37
CA GLU A 162 -17.41 10.75 9.32
C GLU A 162 -17.34 9.40 8.63
N TYR A 163 -16.15 8.82 8.48
CA TYR A 163 -15.93 7.48 7.95
C TYR A 163 -16.48 6.41 8.90
N GLU A 164 -16.24 6.57 10.20
CA GLU A 164 -16.81 5.68 11.22
C GLU A 164 -18.35 5.70 11.19
N LYS A 165 -18.96 6.90 11.13
CA LYS A 165 -20.42 7.06 10.98
C LYS A 165 -20.96 6.43 9.70
N ALA A 166 -20.18 6.40 8.64
CA ALA A 166 -20.52 5.76 7.36
C ALA A 166 -20.30 4.24 7.37
N ARG A 167 -19.78 3.67 8.47
CA ARG A 167 -19.41 2.26 8.62
C ARG A 167 -18.36 1.77 7.63
N VAL A 168 -17.37 2.63 7.33
CA VAL A 168 -16.18 2.20 6.60
C VAL A 168 -15.40 1.23 7.49
N ASP A 169 -14.94 0.10 6.93
CA ASP A 169 -14.18 -0.91 7.70
C ASP A 169 -12.68 -0.58 7.74
N TYR A 170 -12.13 -0.04 6.63
CA TYR A 170 -10.72 0.32 6.50
C TYR A 170 -10.56 1.68 5.86
N VAL A 171 -9.82 2.59 6.48
CA VAL A 171 -9.55 3.92 5.94
C VAL A 171 -8.07 4.11 5.61
N ARG A 172 -7.80 4.53 4.37
CA ARG A 172 -6.44 4.87 3.91
C ARG A 172 -6.12 6.32 4.29
N ILE A 173 -5.01 6.50 5.01
CA ILE A 173 -4.59 7.78 5.58
C ILE A 173 -3.36 8.30 4.86
N GLY A 174 -3.45 9.52 4.36
CA GLY A 174 -2.33 10.26 3.78
C GLY A 174 -2.58 10.72 2.36
N ILE A 175 -2.29 11.97 2.09
CA ILE A 175 -2.35 12.61 0.77
C ILE A 175 -0.97 13.19 0.47
N GLY A 176 -0.47 12.97 -0.76
CA GLY A 176 0.72 13.64 -1.27
C GLY A 176 2.07 13.05 -0.84
N GLY A 177 2.13 12.04 0.05
CA GLY A 177 3.39 11.47 0.57
C GLY A 177 3.93 10.27 -0.20
N GLY A 178 3.21 9.75 -1.18
CA GLY A 178 3.68 8.62 -1.99
C GLY A 178 4.90 8.99 -2.84
N ALA A 179 5.85 8.05 -3.00
CA ALA A 179 7.11 8.27 -3.75
C ALA A 179 6.92 8.61 -5.24
N GLY A 180 5.73 8.39 -5.78
CA GLY A 180 5.33 8.78 -7.14
C GLY A 180 4.24 9.86 -7.17
N CYS A 181 3.88 10.46 -6.03
CA CYS A 181 2.82 11.44 -5.92
C CYS A 181 3.38 12.87 -6.00
N LEU A 182 2.73 13.74 -6.75
CA LEU A 182 3.05 15.17 -6.88
C LEU A 182 1.96 16.07 -6.29
N THR A 183 0.92 15.50 -5.67
CA THR A 183 -0.22 16.28 -5.16
C THR A 183 0.25 17.32 -4.15
N ALA A 184 1.08 16.95 -3.17
CA ALA A 184 1.59 17.89 -2.17
C ALA A 184 2.38 19.04 -2.79
N SER A 185 3.28 18.76 -3.74
CA SER A 185 4.10 19.80 -4.38
C SER A 185 3.32 20.69 -5.35
N ASN A 186 2.26 20.16 -5.98
CA ASN A 186 1.50 20.89 -6.99
C ASN A 186 0.29 21.63 -6.41
N THR A 187 -0.31 21.13 -5.32
CA THR A 187 -1.55 21.69 -4.75
C THR A 187 -1.35 22.32 -3.37
N GLY A 188 -0.21 22.07 -2.73
CA GLY A 188 0.04 22.46 -1.34
C GLY A 188 -0.78 21.65 -0.31
N THR A 189 -1.56 20.66 -0.73
CA THR A 189 -2.40 19.85 0.16
C THR A 189 -1.57 18.70 0.74
N TYR A 190 -1.26 18.80 2.03
CA TYR A 190 -0.44 17.81 2.72
C TYR A 190 -0.60 17.94 4.24
N MET A 191 -0.47 16.82 4.96
CA MET A 191 -0.27 16.80 6.40
C MET A 191 0.82 15.79 6.75
N PRO A 192 1.84 16.14 7.56
CA PRO A 192 2.89 15.23 7.98
C PRO A 192 2.33 13.97 8.63
N TYR A 193 2.78 12.80 8.14
CA TYR A 193 2.11 11.51 8.35
C TYR A 193 2.06 11.07 9.80
N PHE A 194 3.15 11.23 10.55
CA PHE A 194 3.18 10.77 11.93
C PHE A 194 2.18 11.54 12.81
N SER A 195 2.15 12.87 12.67
CA SER A 195 1.16 13.70 13.38
C SER A 195 -0.27 13.43 12.92
N LEU A 196 -0.48 13.17 11.62
CA LEU A 196 -1.79 12.84 11.08
C LEU A 196 -2.32 11.54 11.71
N LEU A 197 -1.50 10.48 11.73
CA LEU A 197 -1.88 9.19 12.33
C LEU A 197 -2.16 9.32 13.83
N LYS A 198 -1.32 10.06 14.56
CA LYS A 198 -1.51 10.35 15.98
C LYS A 198 -2.85 11.02 16.24
N GLU A 199 -3.17 12.09 15.52
CA GLU A 199 -4.42 12.83 15.70
C GLU A 199 -5.66 11.98 15.31
N ILE A 200 -5.57 11.14 14.27
CA ILE A 200 -6.62 10.18 13.91
C ILE A 200 -6.81 9.15 15.02
N HIS A 201 -5.71 8.64 15.59
CA HIS A 201 -5.77 7.71 16.71
C HIS A 201 -6.42 8.35 17.95
N GLU A 202 -6.14 9.63 18.22
CA GLU A 202 -6.81 10.39 19.27
C GLU A 202 -8.32 10.56 19.02
N GLU A 203 -8.72 10.89 17.79
CA GLU A 203 -10.14 10.95 17.41
C GLU A 203 -10.82 9.58 17.53
N ARG A 204 -10.14 8.49 17.07
CA ARG A 204 -10.62 7.12 17.19
C ARG A 204 -10.88 6.74 18.65
N LYS A 205 -9.95 7.04 19.57
CA LYS A 205 -10.11 6.77 21.02
C LYS A 205 -11.30 7.51 21.63
N LYS A 206 -11.55 8.76 21.22
CA LYS A 206 -12.68 9.56 21.74
C LYS A 206 -14.06 8.95 21.43
N ILE A 207 -14.20 8.26 20.31
CA ILE A 207 -15.48 7.72 19.83
C ILE A 207 -15.57 6.20 19.90
N ASP A 208 -14.57 5.52 20.47
CA ASP A 208 -14.39 4.07 20.43
C ASP A 208 -14.54 3.50 19.00
N GLY A 209 -13.91 4.18 18.04
CA GLY A 209 -14.01 3.88 16.61
C GLY A 209 -13.43 2.51 16.26
N LYS A 210 -14.10 1.80 15.34
CA LYS A 210 -13.76 0.43 14.92
C LYS A 210 -13.09 0.38 13.55
N CYS A 211 -13.26 1.44 12.73
CA CYS A 211 -12.64 1.53 11.41
C CYS A 211 -11.12 1.40 11.51
N LYS A 212 -10.56 0.42 10.80
CA LYS A 212 -9.11 0.14 10.79
C LYS A 212 -8.37 1.22 10.02
N VAL A 213 -7.27 1.67 10.55
CA VAL A 213 -6.43 2.74 10.00
C VAL A 213 -5.27 2.15 9.20
N ILE A 214 -5.14 2.55 7.93
CA ILE A 214 -4.04 2.15 7.04
C ILE A 214 -3.18 3.38 6.75
N ALA A 215 -1.93 3.38 7.19
CA ALA A 215 -0.95 4.41 6.83
C ALA A 215 -0.52 4.22 5.36
N ASP A 216 -1.01 5.07 4.46
CA ASP A 216 -0.80 4.92 3.02
C ASP A 216 0.08 6.04 2.45
N GLY A 217 1.34 5.73 2.24
CA GLY A 217 2.36 6.62 1.70
C GLY A 217 3.40 7.08 2.73
N GLY A 218 4.44 7.73 2.23
CA GLY A 218 5.55 8.24 3.06
C GLY A 218 6.52 7.17 3.58
N ILE A 219 6.24 5.89 3.38
CA ILE A 219 7.07 4.77 3.83
C ILE A 219 8.27 4.62 2.89
N LYS A 220 9.47 4.85 3.41
CA LYS A 220 10.73 4.79 2.67
C LYS A 220 11.59 3.56 3.04
N GLY A 221 11.29 2.89 4.14
CA GLY A 221 12.00 1.73 4.64
C GLY A 221 11.35 1.13 5.88
N TYR A 222 11.95 0.09 6.41
CA TYR A 222 11.46 -0.67 7.56
C TYR A 222 11.14 0.21 8.78
N ARG A 223 12.02 1.16 9.11
CA ARG A 223 11.86 2.06 10.27
C ARG A 223 10.56 2.87 10.23
N ASP A 224 10.10 3.22 9.03
CA ASP A 224 8.89 4.03 8.87
C ASP A 224 7.64 3.19 9.09
N ILE A 225 7.71 1.88 8.76
CA ILE A 225 6.66 0.90 9.07
C ILE A 225 6.47 0.81 10.58
N GLN A 226 7.57 0.58 11.34
CA GLN A 226 7.51 0.47 12.79
C GLN A 226 6.93 1.73 13.44
N LYS A 227 7.30 2.92 12.94
CA LYS A 227 6.77 4.19 13.44
C LYS A 227 5.29 4.39 13.10
N ALA A 228 4.86 3.97 11.90
CA ALA A 228 3.46 4.08 11.51
C ALA A 228 2.56 3.18 12.35
N LEU A 229 3.02 1.94 12.66
CA LEU A 229 2.26 0.94 13.41
C LEU A 229 2.01 1.32 14.89
N ILE A 230 2.68 2.35 15.42
CA ILE A 230 2.34 2.90 16.74
C ILE A 230 0.89 3.44 16.78
N TYR A 231 0.39 3.95 15.65
CA TYR A 231 -0.93 4.58 15.58
C TYR A 231 -1.84 4.02 14.48
N ALA A 232 -1.27 3.29 13.52
CA ALA A 232 -2.02 2.62 12.46
C ALA A 232 -2.20 1.13 12.77
N ASP A 233 -3.29 0.53 12.24
CA ASP A 233 -3.48 -0.91 12.29
C ASP A 233 -2.66 -1.60 11.18
N TYR A 234 -2.49 -0.91 10.04
CA TYR A 234 -1.78 -1.40 8.86
C TYR A 234 -0.97 -0.29 8.19
N VAL A 235 -0.02 -0.70 7.38
CA VAL A 235 0.66 0.18 6.43
C VAL A 235 0.38 -0.27 5.00
N MET A 236 0.36 0.67 4.02
CA MET A 236 0.24 0.35 2.60
C MET A 236 1.51 0.74 1.86
N ILE A 237 2.09 -0.21 1.14
CA ILE A 237 3.41 -0.09 0.53
C ILE A 237 3.32 -0.23 -1.00
N GLY A 238 3.86 0.76 -1.71
CA GLY A 238 3.98 0.74 -3.17
C GLY A 238 5.44 0.73 -3.63
N SER A 239 6.17 1.83 -3.45
CA SER A 239 7.49 2.02 -4.03
C SER A 239 8.57 1.04 -3.55
N LEU A 240 8.51 0.58 -2.31
CA LEU A 240 9.41 -0.46 -1.82
C LEU A 240 9.14 -1.76 -2.56
N PHE A 241 7.89 -2.20 -2.67
CA PHE A 241 7.58 -3.43 -3.38
C PHE A 241 7.86 -3.38 -4.89
N ASN A 242 7.86 -2.19 -5.51
CA ASN A 242 8.33 -2.07 -6.91
C ASN A 242 9.81 -2.45 -7.08
N LYS A 243 10.63 -2.36 -6.02
CA LYS A 243 12.02 -2.81 -6.02
C LYS A 243 12.19 -4.32 -5.86
N ALA A 244 11.10 -5.06 -5.63
CA ALA A 244 11.16 -6.52 -5.58
C ALA A 244 11.22 -7.13 -6.99
N PHE A 245 11.91 -8.27 -7.12
CA PHE A 245 12.05 -8.98 -8.38
C PHE A 245 10.69 -9.40 -8.95
N GLU A 246 9.74 -9.75 -8.11
CA GLU A 246 8.40 -10.22 -8.47
C GLU A 246 7.42 -9.11 -8.85
N SER A 247 7.74 -7.82 -8.65
CA SER A 247 6.81 -6.72 -8.93
C SER A 247 6.42 -6.62 -10.41
N ALA A 248 5.23 -6.07 -10.70
CA ALA A 248 4.63 -6.04 -12.04
C ALA A 248 5.18 -4.95 -13.00
N GLY A 249 6.02 -4.04 -12.52
CA GLY A 249 6.52 -2.92 -13.32
C GLY A 249 7.27 -3.37 -14.58
N LYS A 250 7.12 -2.59 -15.68
CA LYS A 250 7.86 -2.85 -16.92
C LYS A 250 9.34 -3.04 -16.63
N THR A 251 9.86 -4.22 -17.00
CA THR A 251 11.18 -4.69 -16.59
C THR A 251 12.22 -4.51 -17.67
N THR A 252 13.42 -4.08 -17.28
CA THR A 252 14.60 -4.01 -18.13
C THR A 252 15.74 -4.76 -17.48
N TYR A 253 16.29 -5.72 -18.19
CA TYR A 253 17.45 -6.50 -17.79
C TYR A 253 18.71 -5.94 -18.45
N GLY A 254 19.85 -5.94 -17.75
CA GLY A 254 21.09 -5.45 -18.35
C GLY A 254 22.34 -5.79 -17.54
N LYS A 255 23.48 -5.48 -18.12
CA LYS A 255 24.78 -5.58 -17.46
C LYS A 255 25.49 -4.24 -17.46
N PHE A 256 26.32 -4.03 -16.46
CA PHE A 256 27.25 -2.90 -16.44
C PHE A 256 28.59 -3.32 -17.05
N TYR A 257 29.12 -2.46 -17.92
CA TYR A 257 30.44 -2.60 -18.51
C TYR A 257 31.23 -1.34 -18.25
N TRP A 258 32.56 -1.48 -18.05
CA TRP A 258 33.48 -0.36 -18.03
C TRP A 258 33.89 -0.01 -19.46
N ASN A 259 33.79 1.25 -19.84
CA ASN A 259 34.31 1.68 -21.14
C ASN A 259 35.82 2.00 -21.02
N LEU A 260 36.46 2.24 -22.16
CA LEU A 260 37.88 2.56 -22.24
C LEU A 260 38.26 3.85 -21.50
N ARG A 261 37.31 4.71 -21.15
CA ARG A 261 37.52 5.93 -20.36
C ARG A 261 37.21 5.75 -18.87
N GLY A 262 37.01 4.51 -18.40
CA GLY A 262 36.72 4.20 -17.00
C GLY A 262 35.32 4.55 -16.53
N TYR A 263 34.34 4.77 -17.42
CA TYR A 263 32.95 4.98 -17.05
C TYR A 263 32.18 3.67 -17.05
N LYS A 264 31.31 3.49 -16.05
CA LYS A 264 30.41 2.35 -15.93
C LYS A 264 29.17 2.59 -16.80
N ILE A 265 28.95 1.77 -17.83
CA ILE A 265 27.84 1.89 -18.79
C ILE A 265 26.90 0.72 -18.61
N PHE A 266 25.59 1.00 -18.48
CA PHE A 266 24.54 0.00 -18.51
C PHE A 266 24.21 -0.37 -19.96
N ARG A 267 24.20 -1.68 -20.27
CA ARG A 267 23.75 -2.21 -21.58
C ARG A 267 22.57 -3.16 -21.38
N PRO A 268 21.39 -2.87 -21.97
CA PRO A 268 20.25 -3.76 -21.96
C PRO A 268 20.56 -5.11 -22.62
N LEU A 269 20.08 -6.19 -22.03
CA LEU A 269 20.18 -7.55 -22.60
C LEU A 269 18.93 -7.79 -23.46
N LYS A 270 19.02 -7.55 -24.77
CA LYS A 270 17.89 -7.67 -25.72
C LYS A 270 17.21 -9.06 -25.69
N THR A 271 17.97 -10.12 -25.48
CA THR A 271 17.47 -11.49 -25.37
C THR A 271 16.54 -11.72 -24.18
N LEU A 272 16.67 -10.92 -23.10
CA LEU A 272 15.81 -11.01 -21.92
C LEU A 272 14.63 -10.04 -22.00
N LEU A 273 14.69 -9.00 -22.85
CA LEU A 273 13.60 -8.03 -23.05
C LEU A 273 12.40 -8.67 -23.79
N ASN A 274 12.63 -9.70 -24.58
CA ASN A 274 11.56 -10.41 -25.30
C ASN A 274 10.71 -11.34 -24.42
N TYR A 275 11.08 -11.57 -23.17
CA TYR A 275 10.31 -12.35 -22.20
C TYR A 275 9.17 -11.57 -21.51
N GLY A 276 8.84 -10.36 -21.98
CA GLY A 276 8.04 -9.36 -21.25
C GLY A 276 6.54 -9.59 -21.14
N LYS A 277 5.92 -10.64 -21.74
CA LYS A 277 4.47 -10.91 -21.63
C LYS A 277 4.06 -12.37 -21.44
N GLU A 278 4.96 -13.32 -21.63
CA GLU A 278 4.64 -14.76 -21.57
C GLU A 278 5.75 -15.54 -20.84
N LEU A 279 6.22 -15.04 -19.71
CA LEU A 279 7.12 -15.85 -18.90
C LEU A 279 6.30 -16.94 -18.21
N ASP A 280 6.47 -18.17 -18.69
CA ASP A 280 6.20 -19.36 -17.94
C ASP A 280 6.89 -19.25 -16.55
N ARG A 281 6.21 -19.67 -15.49
CA ARG A 281 6.68 -19.58 -14.11
C ARG A 281 8.08 -20.17 -13.94
N SER A 282 8.40 -21.27 -14.62
CA SER A 282 9.71 -21.91 -14.54
C SER A 282 10.84 -21.02 -15.05
N LYS A 283 10.62 -20.29 -16.14
CA LYS A 283 11.59 -19.32 -16.68
C LYS A 283 11.75 -18.11 -15.79
N PHE A 284 10.67 -17.67 -15.16
CA PHE A 284 10.72 -16.58 -14.19
C PHE A 284 11.60 -16.95 -13.00
N ASP A 285 11.41 -18.15 -12.44
CA ASP A 285 12.18 -18.65 -11.32
C ASP A 285 13.66 -18.89 -11.71
N GLU A 286 13.96 -19.37 -12.91
CA GLU A 286 15.33 -19.45 -13.44
C GLU A 286 15.98 -18.06 -13.50
N LEU A 287 15.28 -17.06 -14.05
CA LEU A 287 15.79 -15.70 -14.13
C LEU A 287 16.02 -15.09 -12.74
N LYS A 288 15.14 -15.34 -11.78
CA LYS A 288 15.28 -14.92 -10.39
C LYS A 288 16.54 -15.48 -9.75
N GLU A 289 16.82 -16.77 -9.94
CA GLU A 289 18.03 -17.40 -9.41
C GLU A 289 19.31 -16.86 -10.08
N ARG A 290 19.31 -16.62 -11.38
CA ARG A 290 20.43 -16.02 -12.10
C ARG A 290 20.68 -14.58 -11.65
N TRP A 291 19.61 -13.81 -11.39
CA TRP A 291 19.73 -12.47 -10.82
C TRP A 291 20.32 -12.51 -9.41
N LYS A 292 19.88 -13.42 -8.53
CA LYS A 292 20.46 -13.63 -7.19
C LYS A 292 21.96 -13.92 -7.25
N LYS A 293 22.42 -14.64 -8.28
CA LYS A 293 23.84 -14.90 -8.54
C LYS A 293 24.60 -13.68 -9.11
N GLY A 294 23.92 -12.57 -9.35
CA GLY A 294 24.54 -11.33 -9.86
C GLY A 294 24.89 -11.35 -11.34
N GLU A 295 24.33 -12.28 -12.14
CA GLU A 295 24.63 -12.40 -13.57
C GLU A 295 24.21 -11.16 -14.37
N PHE A 296 23.18 -10.46 -13.91
CA PHE A 296 22.67 -9.23 -14.49
C PHE A 296 21.97 -8.37 -13.44
N VAL A 297 21.68 -7.12 -13.79
CA VAL A 297 20.87 -6.20 -12.97
C VAL A 297 19.49 -6.02 -13.62
N VAL A 298 18.51 -5.75 -12.76
CA VAL A 298 17.12 -5.56 -13.17
C VAL A 298 16.67 -4.16 -12.76
N TRP A 299 15.98 -3.48 -13.67
CA TRP A 299 15.33 -2.20 -13.44
C TRP A 299 13.84 -2.34 -13.74
N LYS A 300 13.02 -1.76 -12.90
CA LYS A 300 11.57 -1.73 -13.09
C LYS A 300 11.03 -0.32 -13.14
N GLN A 301 10.07 -0.11 -14.02
CA GLN A 301 9.33 1.13 -14.06
C GLN A 301 8.43 1.22 -12.83
N TYR A 302 8.47 2.38 -12.17
CA TYR A 302 7.55 2.79 -11.12
C TYR A 302 6.81 4.03 -11.58
N ARG A 303 5.49 4.07 -11.39
CA ARG A 303 4.66 5.24 -11.71
C ARG A 303 3.55 5.42 -10.70
N GLY A 304 3.22 6.68 -10.40
CA GLY A 304 2.01 7.01 -9.64
C GLY A 304 0.75 6.72 -10.43
N MET A 305 -0.33 6.30 -9.77
CA MET A 305 -1.61 5.95 -10.41
C MET A 305 -2.35 7.17 -11.02
N SER A 306 -1.97 8.40 -10.68
CA SER A 306 -2.47 9.64 -11.26
C SER A 306 -1.71 10.10 -12.52
N THR A 307 -0.69 9.36 -12.98
CA THR A 307 0.02 9.66 -14.23
C THR A 307 -0.88 9.44 -15.45
N LYS A 308 -0.65 10.19 -16.53
CA LYS A 308 -1.37 9.98 -17.80
C LYS A 308 -1.27 8.52 -18.27
N ALA A 309 -0.07 7.92 -18.17
CA ALA A 309 0.15 6.53 -18.54
C ALA A 309 -0.66 5.53 -17.68
N ALA A 310 -0.87 5.79 -16.39
CA ALA A 310 -1.73 4.97 -15.55
C ALA A 310 -3.21 5.18 -15.87
N GLN A 311 -3.63 6.44 -16.13
CA GLN A 311 -4.99 6.75 -16.58
C GLN A 311 -5.34 6.03 -17.89
N THR A 312 -4.42 6.03 -18.87
CA THR A 312 -4.57 5.28 -20.12
C THR A 312 -4.68 3.78 -19.86
N ALA A 313 -3.80 3.21 -19.05
CA ALA A 313 -3.85 1.77 -18.73
C ALA A 313 -5.16 1.35 -18.04
N ILE A 314 -5.70 2.19 -17.16
CA ILE A 314 -7.02 1.95 -16.54
C ILE A 314 -8.14 1.99 -17.59
N ALA A 315 -8.08 2.94 -18.50
CA ALA A 315 -9.08 3.07 -19.56
C ALA A 315 -9.05 1.88 -20.53
N GLU A 316 -7.86 1.52 -21.02
CA GLU A 316 -7.65 0.37 -21.89
C GLU A 316 -8.14 -0.94 -21.24
N ALA A 317 -7.80 -1.16 -19.97
CA ALA A 317 -8.24 -2.34 -19.20
C ALA A 317 -9.78 -2.44 -19.10
N ASN A 318 -10.48 -1.31 -19.14
CA ASN A 318 -11.94 -1.24 -19.06
C ASN A 318 -12.63 -0.95 -20.40
N GLY A 319 -11.91 -1.07 -21.53
CA GLY A 319 -12.46 -0.92 -22.88
C GLY A 319 -12.85 0.51 -23.27
N LEU A 320 -12.32 1.52 -22.57
CA LEU A 320 -12.58 2.93 -22.85
C LEU A 320 -11.55 3.47 -23.85
N THR A 321 -11.98 3.87 -25.02
CA THR A 321 -11.09 4.31 -26.12
C THR A 321 -10.96 5.83 -26.26
N ASP A 322 -11.96 6.59 -25.82
CA ASP A 322 -11.96 8.05 -25.92
C ASP A 322 -12.08 8.68 -24.51
N ILE A 323 -10.92 8.83 -23.85
CA ILE A 323 -10.86 9.44 -22.53
C ILE A 323 -10.08 10.76 -22.55
N LYS A 324 -10.66 11.78 -21.94
CA LYS A 324 -9.93 13.01 -21.63
C LYS A 324 -9.02 12.77 -20.44
N LEU A 325 -7.71 12.62 -20.68
CA LEU A 325 -6.72 12.48 -19.63
C LEU A 325 -6.66 13.74 -18.75
N LYS A 326 -6.70 13.54 -17.43
CA LYS A 326 -6.53 14.62 -16.44
C LYS A 326 -5.06 14.99 -16.33
N THR A 327 -4.79 16.19 -15.80
CA THR A 327 -3.42 16.62 -15.44
C THR A 327 -2.75 15.58 -14.57
N SER A 328 -1.49 15.27 -14.88
CA SER A 328 -0.72 14.28 -14.11
C SER A 328 -0.28 14.86 -12.78
N GLU A 329 -0.62 14.18 -11.69
CA GLU A 329 -0.10 14.41 -10.34
C GLU A 329 0.86 13.30 -9.91
N GLY A 330 1.50 12.60 -10.85
CA GLY A 330 2.40 11.51 -10.59
C GLY A 330 3.68 11.55 -11.43
N LEU A 331 4.71 10.88 -10.91
CA LEU A 331 5.99 10.69 -11.56
C LEU A 331 6.10 9.29 -12.17
N VAL A 332 6.86 9.21 -13.26
CA VAL A 332 7.36 7.94 -13.83
C VAL A 332 8.88 7.90 -13.60
N LYS A 333 9.37 6.85 -12.98
CA LYS A 333 10.81 6.64 -12.77
C LYS A 333 11.15 5.16 -12.92
N TYR A 334 12.43 4.85 -13.06
CA TYR A 334 12.94 3.48 -13.02
C TYR A 334 13.64 3.24 -11.69
N GLN A 335 13.38 2.11 -11.06
CA GLN A 335 14.02 1.67 -9.82
C GLN A 335 14.80 0.39 -10.06
N LYS A 336 15.98 0.31 -9.48
CA LYS A 336 16.76 -0.94 -9.48
C LYS A 336 16.07 -1.94 -8.57
N VAL A 337 15.99 -3.19 -9.03
CA VAL A 337 15.57 -4.32 -8.19
C VAL A 337 16.66 -4.60 -7.16
N GLU A 338 16.27 -4.67 -5.90
CA GLU A 338 17.20 -4.78 -4.76
C GLU A 338 17.02 -6.09 -3.99
N TYR A 339 15.84 -6.68 -4.00
CA TYR A 339 15.46 -7.85 -3.21
C TYR A 339 14.35 -8.66 -3.87
N THR A 340 14.07 -9.81 -3.29
CA THR A 340 12.87 -10.60 -3.55
C THR A 340 11.81 -10.29 -2.48
N ILE A 341 10.53 -10.60 -2.74
CA ILE A 341 9.47 -10.36 -1.74
C ILE A 341 9.72 -11.17 -0.48
N ASP A 342 10.07 -12.47 -0.63
CA ASP A 342 10.39 -13.36 0.50
C ASP A 342 11.51 -12.80 1.36
N GLY A 343 12.65 -12.40 0.78
CA GLY A 343 13.77 -11.84 1.54
C GLY A 343 13.45 -10.48 2.18
N TRP A 344 12.61 -9.65 1.55
CA TRP A 344 12.18 -8.40 2.14
C TRP A 344 11.25 -8.63 3.34
N VAL A 345 10.32 -9.58 3.22
CA VAL A 345 9.37 -9.94 4.28
C VAL A 345 10.09 -10.56 5.48
N GLU A 346 11.06 -11.45 5.25
CA GLU A 346 11.89 -12.02 6.32
C GLU A 346 12.57 -10.92 7.13
N ASN A 347 13.19 -9.95 6.47
CA ASN A 347 13.82 -8.80 7.13
C ASN A 347 12.79 -7.95 7.91
N GLU A 348 11.62 -7.68 7.32
CA GLU A 348 10.57 -6.90 8.00
C GLU A 348 10.08 -7.59 9.27
N VAL A 349 9.82 -8.88 9.22
CA VAL A 349 9.43 -9.68 10.39
C VAL A 349 10.47 -9.57 11.49
N ASP A 350 11.75 -9.70 11.15
CA ASP A 350 12.84 -9.62 12.13
C ASP A 350 13.00 -8.21 12.72
N TYR A 351 12.87 -7.17 11.90
CA TYR A 351 12.95 -5.79 12.39
C TYR A 351 11.75 -5.40 13.24
N LEU A 352 10.54 -5.83 12.86
CA LEU A 352 9.33 -5.57 13.66
C LEU A 352 9.40 -6.29 15.00
N LYS A 353 9.78 -7.58 15.02
CA LYS A 353 10.05 -8.32 16.28
C LYS A 353 11.10 -7.64 17.14
N SER A 354 12.15 -7.09 16.51
CA SER A 354 13.18 -6.34 17.22
C SER A 354 12.58 -5.09 17.88
N ALA A 355 11.83 -4.27 17.13
CA ALA A 355 11.17 -3.08 17.66
C ALA A 355 10.21 -3.43 18.81
N MET A 356 9.38 -4.46 18.63
CA MET A 356 8.46 -4.97 19.67
C MET A 356 9.20 -5.44 20.92
N SER A 357 10.33 -6.12 20.77
CA SER A 357 11.13 -6.56 21.92
C SER A 357 11.74 -5.39 22.71
N TYR A 358 12.15 -4.31 22.02
CA TYR A 358 12.63 -3.10 22.68
C TYR A 358 11.51 -2.34 23.41
N THR A 359 10.29 -2.34 22.87
CA THR A 359 9.14 -1.68 23.51
C THR A 359 8.39 -2.56 24.50
N ASN A 360 8.90 -3.77 24.79
CA ASN A 360 8.26 -4.78 25.65
C ASN A 360 6.85 -5.18 25.18
N SER A 361 6.63 -5.27 23.85
CA SER A 361 5.36 -5.59 23.22
C SER A 361 5.40 -7.00 22.62
N ARG A 362 4.48 -7.88 23.01
CA ARG A 362 4.36 -9.26 22.48
C ARG A 362 3.40 -9.34 21.30
N THR A 363 2.47 -8.39 21.21
CA THR A 363 1.46 -8.32 20.17
C THR A 363 1.47 -6.94 19.48
N LEU A 364 0.87 -6.84 18.29
CA LEU A 364 0.72 -5.55 17.63
C LEU A 364 -0.16 -4.58 18.43
N GLU A 365 -1.11 -5.10 19.22
CA GLU A 365 -1.96 -4.26 20.07
C GLU A 365 -1.16 -3.66 21.23
N GLU A 366 -0.26 -4.43 21.86
CA GLU A 366 0.66 -3.92 22.90
C GLU A 366 1.68 -2.93 22.30
N TYR A 367 2.01 -3.06 21.01
CA TYR A 367 2.95 -2.17 20.33
C TYR A 367 2.36 -0.79 20.04
N LYS A 368 1.04 -0.68 19.93
CA LYS A 368 0.36 0.60 19.79
C LYS A 368 0.62 1.47 21.02
N ASP A 369 0.63 2.76 20.82
CA ASP A 369 0.96 3.74 21.87
C ASP A 369 2.37 3.61 22.46
N SER A 370 3.29 2.88 21.82
CA SER A 370 4.70 2.87 22.21
C SER A 370 5.26 4.28 22.33
N GLU A 371 6.09 4.50 23.33
CA GLU A 371 6.70 5.81 23.58
C GLU A 371 7.60 6.24 22.44
N TRP A 372 7.58 7.51 22.12
CA TRP A 372 8.42 8.10 21.10
C TRP A 372 8.87 9.52 21.48
N VAL A 373 9.94 9.97 20.85
CA VAL A 373 10.47 11.34 21.03
C VAL A 373 10.61 12.03 19.68
N GLN A 374 10.46 13.34 19.69
CA GLN A 374 10.85 14.16 18.56
C GLN A 374 12.37 14.21 18.46
N VAL A 375 12.89 14.05 17.24
CA VAL A 375 14.32 14.12 16.95
C VAL A 375 14.59 15.17 15.88
N MET A 376 15.75 15.78 15.90
CA MET A 376 16.20 16.65 14.82
C MET A 376 16.76 15.77 13.68
N SER A 377 16.31 15.98 12.46
CA SER A 377 16.63 15.16 11.28
C SER A 377 18.14 14.97 11.02
N ILE A 378 18.99 15.87 11.54
CA ILE A 378 20.45 15.84 11.38
C ILE A 378 21.08 14.64 12.12
N SER A 379 20.46 14.09 13.15
CA SER A 379 21.02 13.01 13.98
C SER A 379 20.81 11.59 13.42
N HIS A 380 19.99 11.43 12.38
CA HIS A 380 19.60 10.12 11.84
C HIS A 380 20.20 9.76 10.46
N ASN A 381 20.96 10.66 9.84
CA ASN A 381 21.64 10.42 8.55
C ASN A 381 22.99 9.73 8.76
N LYS A 382 23.00 8.52 9.32
CA LYS A 382 24.17 7.63 9.25
C LYS A 382 23.78 6.33 8.57
#